data_aee17542cae4d7f36bca7ae69aa7b382
#
_entry.id   aee17542cae4d7f36bca7ae69aa7b382
#
_cell.length_a   1.000
_cell.length_b   1.000
_cell.length_c   1.000
_cell.angle_alpha   90.00
_cell.angle_beta   90.00
_cell.angle_gamma   90.00
#
_symmetry.space_group_name_H-M   'P 1'
#
loop_
_entity.id
_entity.type
_entity.pdbx_description
1 polymer ?
#
loop_
_entity_poly.entity_id
_entity_poly.type
_entity_poly.pdbx_seq_one_letter_code
_entity_poly.pdbx_strand_id
1 'polypeptide(L)'
;MMRRIIICLLMVAFCGHMMAQDKIWRIAPPQGFIRKEANGFGDYLRNLPLKPIGTKVKLYDGSLKGWQGGAYAVIDMEIGTSDLQQCADAVMRLRAEYLWHEKKYEEIHFNFTNGMRVDYSKWAQGYRIKVNGNNTSWYKATGEDYSYQTFRKYMNQIFMYAGTASLSKELKSISLSDLQVGDVFIIGGHPGHAMIVVDMAEDYMGNKAILVAQSYMPAQDIHIVANLKDKAKSPWYIINRTTKEFNFPEYHFNSSQIMRFQ
;
A
#
# COMPACT_ATOMS: atom_id res chain seq x y z
N MET A 1 -13.25 -66.67 33.29
CA MET A 1 -13.66 -65.27 33.58
C MET A 1 -12.67 -64.32 32.88
N MET A 2 -12.93 -63.87 31.64
CA MET A 2 -12.06 -62.95 30.88
C MET A 2 -12.63 -61.56 31.03
N ARG A 3 -11.90 -60.64 31.67
CA ARG A 3 -12.21 -59.20 31.72
C ARG A 3 -11.77 -58.54 30.42
N ARG A 4 -12.74 -58.08 29.64
CA ARG A 4 -12.49 -57.23 28.50
C ARG A 4 -12.23 -55.79 28.98
N ILE A 5 -11.03 -55.28 28.73
CA ILE A 5 -10.66 -53.88 28.95
C ILE A 5 -11.08 -53.12 27.70
N ILE A 6 -12.05 -52.21 27.84
CA ILE A 6 -12.46 -51.25 26.80
C ILE A 6 -11.56 -50.04 26.94
N ILE A 7 -10.67 -49.85 25.97
CA ILE A 7 -9.85 -48.63 25.85
C ILE A 7 -10.69 -47.61 25.07
N CYS A 8 -11.24 -46.61 25.76
CA CYS A 8 -11.82 -45.41 25.10
C CYS A 8 -10.69 -44.52 24.61
N LEU A 9 -10.49 -44.49 23.28
CA LEU A 9 -9.67 -43.48 22.63
C LEU A 9 -10.44 -42.14 22.62
N LEU A 10 -10.03 -41.21 23.46
CA LEU A 10 -10.44 -39.82 23.37
C LEU A 10 -9.73 -39.20 22.18
N MET A 11 -10.45 -39.01 21.04
CA MET A 11 -10.02 -38.11 19.97
C MET A 11 -10.18 -36.69 20.45
N VAL A 12 -9.08 -36.06 20.82
CA VAL A 12 -9.01 -34.61 20.99
C VAL A 12 -9.03 -33.98 19.58
N ALA A 13 -10.19 -33.49 19.15
CA ALA A 13 -10.30 -32.71 17.98
C ALA A 13 -9.55 -31.37 18.22
N PHE A 14 -8.37 -31.25 17.68
CA PHE A 14 -7.64 -29.98 17.61
C PHE A 14 -8.39 -29.08 16.63
N CYS A 15 -9.35 -28.30 17.11
CA CYS A 15 -9.97 -27.23 16.37
C CYS A 15 -8.93 -26.14 16.24
N GLY A 16 -8.13 -26.19 15.17
CA GLY A 16 -7.24 -25.13 14.79
C GLY A 16 -8.08 -23.86 14.56
N HIS A 17 -8.09 -22.97 15.54
CA HIS A 17 -8.56 -21.62 15.30
C HIS A 17 -7.67 -21.04 14.20
N MET A 18 -8.16 -21.01 12.95
CA MET A 18 -7.62 -20.12 11.94
C MET A 18 -7.75 -18.71 12.54
N MET A 19 -6.64 -18.20 13.08
CA MET A 19 -6.56 -16.81 13.50
C MET A 19 -6.96 -16.00 12.29
N ALA A 20 -8.14 -15.37 12.34
CA ALA A 20 -8.59 -14.50 11.28
C ALA A 20 -7.49 -13.46 11.10
N GLN A 21 -6.96 -13.40 9.88
CA GLN A 21 -5.85 -12.52 9.53
C GLN A 21 -6.24 -11.10 9.93
N ASP A 22 -5.42 -10.44 10.74
CA ASP A 22 -5.69 -9.07 11.15
C ASP A 22 -5.67 -8.17 9.91
N LYS A 23 -6.59 -7.22 9.86
CA LYS A 23 -6.74 -6.26 8.79
C LYS A 23 -6.52 -4.85 9.32
N ILE A 24 -6.23 -3.89 8.44
CA ILE A 24 -6.01 -2.49 8.82
C ILE A 24 -7.18 -1.94 9.64
N TRP A 25 -8.43 -2.23 9.27
CA TRP A 25 -9.62 -1.74 9.98
C TRP A 25 -9.72 -2.19 11.46
N ARG A 26 -8.95 -3.21 11.88
CA ARG A 26 -8.89 -3.65 13.29
C ARG A 26 -8.02 -2.76 14.17
N ILE A 27 -7.20 -1.89 13.58
CA ILE A 27 -6.46 -0.88 14.34
C ILE A 27 -7.46 0.17 14.83
N ALA A 28 -7.95 0.03 16.05
CA ALA A 28 -9.01 0.90 16.60
C ALA A 28 -8.66 2.39 16.46
N PRO A 29 -9.59 3.25 16.05
CA PRO A 29 -9.37 4.69 16.05
C PRO A 29 -9.21 5.23 17.47
N PRO A 30 -8.57 6.40 17.63
CA PRO A 30 -8.45 7.04 18.93
C PRO A 30 -9.82 7.32 19.56
N GLN A 31 -9.87 7.39 20.89
CA GLN A 31 -11.10 7.71 21.60
C GLN A 31 -11.72 9.02 21.10
N GLY A 32 -13.02 9.00 20.84
CA GLY A 32 -13.77 10.15 20.32
C GLY A 32 -13.75 10.28 18.79
N PHE A 33 -13.02 9.43 18.07
CA PHE A 33 -13.01 9.40 16.61
C PHE A 33 -13.83 8.22 16.07
N ILE A 34 -14.63 8.48 15.05
CA ILE A 34 -15.48 7.50 14.39
C ILE A 34 -15.03 7.37 12.93
N ARG A 35 -14.85 6.13 12.47
CA ARG A 35 -14.54 5.89 11.05
C ARG A 35 -15.64 6.38 10.15
N LYS A 36 -15.25 7.11 9.12
CA LYS A 36 -16.14 7.41 8.00
C LYS A 36 -16.28 6.20 7.09
N GLU A 37 -17.40 6.09 6.42
CA GLU A 37 -17.55 5.09 5.37
C GLU A 37 -16.47 5.27 4.30
N ALA A 38 -15.96 4.18 3.81
CA ALA A 38 -15.05 4.13 2.68
C ALA A 38 -15.62 3.18 1.64
N ASN A 39 -15.57 3.58 0.38
CA ASN A 39 -16.04 2.81 -0.75
C ASN A 39 -14.89 2.56 -1.74
N GLY A 40 -15.03 1.56 -2.56
CA GLY A 40 -14.08 1.29 -3.64
C GLY A 40 -12.64 1.15 -3.14
N PHE A 41 -11.73 2.00 -3.64
CA PHE A 41 -10.32 1.94 -3.28
C PHE A 41 -10.07 2.14 -1.76
N GLY A 42 -10.83 3.02 -1.12
CA GLY A 42 -10.69 3.24 0.32
C GLY A 42 -11.09 2.03 1.15
N ASP A 43 -12.16 1.33 0.77
CA ASP A 43 -12.57 0.08 1.42
C ASP A 43 -11.55 -1.04 1.19
N TYR A 44 -11.04 -1.16 -0.04
CA TYR A 44 -9.96 -2.10 -0.36
C TYR A 44 -8.75 -1.90 0.57
N LEU A 45 -8.29 -0.66 0.73
CA LEU A 45 -7.14 -0.35 1.59
C LEU A 45 -7.39 -0.73 3.05
N ARG A 46 -8.56 -0.41 3.61
CA ARG A 46 -8.94 -0.80 4.99
C ARG A 46 -8.95 -2.31 5.20
N ASN A 47 -9.27 -3.06 4.16
CA ASN A 47 -9.37 -4.51 4.21
C ASN A 47 -8.04 -5.23 3.93
N LEU A 48 -6.95 -4.51 3.68
CA LEU A 48 -5.64 -5.13 3.50
C LEU A 48 -5.26 -5.95 4.74
N PRO A 49 -4.77 -7.18 4.53
CA PRO A 49 -4.33 -8.05 5.61
C PRO A 49 -3.02 -7.54 6.21
N LEU A 50 -2.86 -7.74 7.51
CA LEU A 50 -1.63 -7.45 8.24
C LEU A 50 -0.92 -8.75 8.62
N LYS A 51 0.40 -8.73 8.58
CA LYS A 51 1.23 -9.80 9.16
C LYS A 51 1.05 -9.85 10.69
N PRO A 52 1.38 -10.94 11.36
CA PRO A 52 1.27 -11.08 12.82
C PRO A 52 1.90 -9.89 13.56
N ILE A 53 1.30 -9.52 14.70
CA ILE A 53 1.79 -8.41 15.54
C ILE A 53 3.27 -8.63 15.89
N GLY A 54 4.06 -7.56 15.77
CA GLY A 54 5.49 -7.61 16.04
C GLY A 54 6.36 -8.08 14.88
N THR A 55 5.74 -8.44 13.72
CA THR A 55 6.48 -8.74 12.50
C THR A 55 7.38 -7.54 12.11
N LYS A 56 8.63 -7.83 11.85
CA LYS A 56 9.62 -6.83 11.44
C LYS A 56 9.56 -6.58 9.94
N VAL A 57 9.75 -5.32 9.55
CA VAL A 57 9.88 -4.92 8.13
C VAL A 57 11.12 -5.58 7.54
N LYS A 58 10.94 -6.28 6.42
CA LYS A 58 12.02 -6.89 5.65
C LYS A 58 12.24 -6.12 4.35
N LEU A 59 13.48 -6.16 3.88
CA LEU A 59 13.87 -5.70 2.57
C LEU A 59 13.59 -6.79 1.51
N TYR A 60 13.68 -6.42 0.25
CA TYR A 60 13.46 -7.31 -0.90
C TYR A 60 14.35 -8.57 -0.92
N ASP A 61 15.52 -8.53 -0.30
CA ASP A 61 16.47 -9.64 -0.18
C ASP A 61 16.23 -10.52 1.06
N GLY A 62 15.19 -10.21 1.84
CA GLY A 62 14.81 -10.93 3.05
C GLY A 62 15.52 -10.45 4.33
N SER A 63 16.51 -9.57 4.22
CA SER A 63 17.17 -8.94 5.37
C SER A 63 16.21 -8.01 6.11
N LEU A 64 16.52 -7.68 7.35
CA LEU A 64 15.71 -6.74 8.14
C LEU A 64 16.05 -5.30 7.76
N LYS A 65 15.01 -4.44 7.69
CA LYS A 65 15.20 -2.99 7.68
C LYS A 65 16.02 -2.58 8.91
N GLY A 66 17.05 -1.77 8.71
CA GLY A 66 17.97 -1.38 9.78
C GLY A 66 17.27 -0.70 10.97
N TRP A 67 16.37 0.24 10.71
CA TRP A 67 15.58 0.91 11.74
C TRP A 67 14.12 0.50 11.68
N GLN A 68 13.64 -0.16 12.73
CA GLN A 68 12.28 -0.70 12.83
C GLN A 68 11.31 0.25 13.55
N GLY A 69 11.82 1.29 14.25
CA GLY A 69 11.02 2.13 15.13
C GLY A 69 9.93 2.95 14.42
N GLY A 70 10.06 3.18 13.12
CA GLY A 70 9.07 3.88 12.31
C GLY A 70 7.89 3.03 11.84
N ALA A 71 7.92 1.71 12.05
CA ALA A 71 6.87 0.79 11.62
C ALA A 71 6.00 0.36 12.80
N TYR A 72 4.68 0.40 12.60
CA TYR A 72 3.69 -0.10 13.57
C TYR A 72 3.22 -1.51 13.21
N ALA A 73 2.84 -1.75 11.97
CA ALA A 73 2.39 -3.04 11.48
C ALA A 73 2.80 -3.23 10.02
N VAL A 74 3.02 -4.45 9.60
CA VAL A 74 3.41 -4.81 8.22
C VAL A 74 2.19 -5.30 7.47
N ILE A 75 1.93 -4.75 6.27
CA ILE A 75 0.88 -5.23 5.37
C ILE A 75 1.33 -6.55 4.77
N ASP A 76 0.45 -7.56 4.79
CA ASP A 76 0.75 -8.87 4.24
C ASP A 76 0.57 -8.88 2.72
N MET A 77 1.57 -8.31 2.07
CA MET A 77 1.69 -8.26 0.61
C MET A 77 3.15 -8.53 0.24
N GLU A 78 3.38 -9.48 -0.66
CA GLU A 78 4.74 -9.77 -1.12
C GLU A 78 5.30 -8.62 -1.97
N ILE A 79 6.59 -8.34 -1.83
CA ILE A 79 7.27 -7.25 -2.53
C ILE A 79 8.17 -7.74 -3.68
N GLY A 80 8.32 -9.06 -3.84
CA GLY A 80 9.27 -9.66 -4.78
C GLY A 80 10.69 -9.73 -4.21
N THR A 81 11.63 -10.12 -5.08
CA THR A 81 13.03 -10.39 -4.72
C THR A 81 14.01 -9.41 -5.37
N SER A 82 13.51 -8.30 -5.92
CA SER A 82 14.32 -7.27 -6.58
C SER A 82 14.11 -5.92 -5.89
N ASP A 83 15.13 -5.07 -5.90
CA ASP A 83 15.03 -3.70 -5.36
C ASP A 83 14.22 -2.80 -6.31
N LEU A 84 12.92 -3.06 -6.41
CA LEU A 84 12.01 -2.37 -7.32
C LEU A 84 10.85 -1.68 -6.60
N GLN A 85 10.10 -2.40 -5.76
CA GLN A 85 8.91 -1.84 -5.12
C GLN A 85 9.29 -0.89 -3.97
N GLN A 86 9.69 0.33 -4.30
CA GLN A 86 10.05 1.39 -3.37
C GLN A 86 8.83 2.26 -2.99
N CYS A 87 9.03 3.48 -2.51
CA CYS A 87 7.95 4.31 -1.94
C CYS A 87 6.78 4.59 -2.91
N ALA A 88 7.05 5.17 -4.09
CA ALA A 88 6.01 5.45 -5.08
C ALA A 88 5.43 4.17 -5.68
N ASP A 89 6.27 3.14 -5.82
CA ASP A 89 5.89 1.86 -6.39
C ASP A 89 4.87 1.13 -5.52
N ALA A 90 5.02 1.22 -4.20
CA ALA A 90 4.04 0.71 -3.24
C ALA A 90 2.67 1.39 -3.42
N VAL A 91 2.64 2.71 -3.60
CA VAL A 91 1.40 3.47 -3.84
C VAL A 91 0.76 3.05 -5.17
N MET A 92 1.55 2.98 -6.25
CA MET A 92 1.09 2.51 -7.56
C MET A 92 0.62 1.06 -7.50
N ARG A 93 1.33 0.19 -6.77
CA ARG A 93 0.95 -1.19 -6.55
C ARG A 93 -0.41 -1.32 -5.90
N LEU A 94 -0.65 -0.63 -4.80
CA LEU A 94 -1.93 -0.69 -4.06
C LEU A 94 -3.11 -0.24 -4.94
N ARG A 95 -2.94 0.83 -5.73
CA ARG A 95 -3.98 1.29 -6.67
C ARG A 95 -4.24 0.26 -7.77
N ALA A 96 -3.18 -0.27 -8.36
CA ALA A 96 -3.29 -1.26 -9.44
C ALA A 96 -3.91 -2.59 -8.97
N GLU A 97 -3.54 -3.09 -7.79
CA GLU A 97 -4.13 -4.30 -7.19
C GLU A 97 -5.64 -4.13 -7.00
N TYR A 98 -6.09 -3.01 -6.45
CA TYR A 98 -7.51 -2.71 -6.34
C TYR A 98 -8.21 -2.78 -7.70
N LEU A 99 -7.70 -2.08 -8.70
CA LEU A 99 -8.30 -2.06 -10.04
C LEU A 99 -8.27 -3.43 -10.72
N TRP A 100 -7.21 -4.21 -10.47
CA TRP A 100 -7.07 -5.56 -11.00
C TRP A 100 -8.12 -6.52 -10.37
N HIS A 101 -8.33 -6.44 -9.06
CA HIS A 101 -9.36 -7.21 -8.36
C HIS A 101 -10.78 -6.84 -8.83
N GLU A 102 -11.02 -5.57 -9.10
CA GLU A 102 -12.28 -5.08 -9.66
C GLU A 102 -12.44 -5.40 -11.18
N LYS A 103 -11.42 -6.03 -11.79
CA LYS A 103 -11.35 -6.29 -13.25
C LYS A 103 -11.44 -5.03 -14.11
N LYS A 104 -11.08 -3.89 -13.57
CA LYS A 104 -11.02 -2.57 -14.23
C LYS A 104 -9.69 -2.39 -14.97
N TYR A 105 -9.36 -3.33 -15.83
CA TYR A 105 -8.05 -3.43 -16.49
C TYR A 105 -7.72 -2.21 -17.34
N GLU A 106 -8.74 -1.57 -17.95
CA GLU A 106 -8.59 -0.37 -18.76
C GLU A 106 -8.24 0.88 -17.93
N GLU A 107 -8.56 0.86 -16.63
CA GLU A 107 -8.23 1.96 -15.71
C GLU A 107 -6.80 1.85 -15.17
N ILE A 108 -6.13 0.70 -15.32
CA ILE A 108 -4.77 0.50 -14.81
C ILE A 108 -3.76 1.10 -15.79
N HIS A 109 -3.16 2.20 -15.42
CA HIS A 109 -2.07 2.83 -16.17
C HIS A 109 -1.16 3.64 -15.26
N PHE A 110 0.08 3.80 -15.68
CA PHE A 110 1.05 4.71 -15.06
C PHE A 110 1.99 5.24 -16.15
N ASN A 111 2.52 6.43 -15.92
CA ASN A 111 3.49 7.02 -16.85
C ASN A 111 4.92 6.71 -16.41
N PHE A 112 5.76 6.35 -17.35
CA PHE A 112 7.19 6.36 -17.14
C PHE A 112 7.71 7.79 -16.93
N THR A 113 8.87 7.92 -16.31
CA THR A 113 9.47 9.25 -16.04
C THR A 113 9.70 10.06 -17.31
N ASN A 114 9.87 9.41 -18.48
CA ASN A 114 9.97 10.07 -19.79
C ASN A 114 8.61 10.51 -20.37
N GLY A 115 7.50 10.29 -19.66
CA GLY A 115 6.14 10.69 -20.05
C GLY A 115 5.36 9.66 -20.86
N MET A 116 5.94 8.49 -21.20
CA MET A 116 5.19 7.45 -21.89
C MET A 116 4.11 6.86 -20.98
N ARG A 117 2.85 6.92 -21.42
CA ARG A 117 1.74 6.24 -20.76
C ARG A 117 1.79 4.73 -21.04
N VAL A 118 1.71 3.93 -19.99
CA VAL A 118 1.78 2.48 -20.04
C VAL A 118 0.48 1.88 -19.50
N ASP A 119 -0.37 1.43 -20.41
CA ASP A 119 -1.67 0.82 -20.09
C ASP A 119 -1.51 -0.69 -19.87
N TYR A 120 -2.08 -1.20 -18.76
CA TYR A 120 -2.07 -2.62 -18.46
C TYR A 120 -2.86 -3.44 -19.48
N SER A 121 -4.00 -2.94 -19.97
CA SER A 121 -4.80 -3.65 -20.96
C SER A 121 -3.99 -3.93 -22.23
N LYS A 122 -3.17 -2.99 -22.69
CA LYS A 122 -2.26 -3.20 -23.81
C LYS A 122 -1.17 -4.23 -23.50
N TRP A 123 -0.63 -4.18 -22.27
CA TRP A 123 0.32 -5.20 -21.82
C TRP A 123 -0.31 -6.59 -21.79
N ALA A 124 -1.53 -6.73 -21.23
CA ALA A 124 -2.27 -7.99 -21.16
C ALA A 124 -2.62 -8.53 -22.55
N GLN A 125 -2.86 -7.66 -23.54
CA GLN A 125 -2.98 -8.06 -24.94
C GLN A 125 -1.68 -8.60 -25.57
N GLY A 126 -0.59 -8.70 -24.81
CA GLY A 126 0.68 -9.31 -25.24
C GLY A 126 1.68 -8.32 -25.81
N TYR A 127 1.47 -7.01 -25.66
CA TYR A 127 2.47 -6.02 -25.99
C TYR A 127 3.49 -5.86 -24.86
N ARG A 128 4.68 -5.44 -25.22
CA ARG A 128 5.79 -5.13 -24.29
C ARG A 128 6.44 -3.81 -24.72
N ILE A 129 7.28 -3.26 -23.84
CA ILE A 129 7.93 -1.97 -24.09
C ILE A 129 9.41 -2.22 -24.36
N LYS A 130 9.88 -1.71 -25.49
CA LYS A 130 11.31 -1.57 -25.78
C LYS A 130 11.76 -0.22 -25.23
N VAL A 131 12.83 -0.25 -24.43
CA VAL A 131 13.47 0.95 -23.86
C VAL A 131 14.86 1.06 -24.46
N ASN A 132 15.16 2.23 -25.01
CA ASN A 132 16.49 2.59 -25.52
C ASN A 132 16.79 4.04 -25.09
N GLY A 133 17.45 4.19 -23.92
CA GLY A 133 17.58 5.49 -23.25
C GLY A 133 16.20 6.09 -22.95
N ASN A 134 15.94 7.31 -23.36
CA ASN A 134 14.64 7.97 -23.22
C ASN A 134 13.59 7.56 -24.27
N ASN A 135 14.00 6.82 -25.31
CA ASN A 135 13.07 6.38 -26.35
C ASN A 135 12.39 5.07 -25.94
N THR A 136 11.06 5.11 -25.90
CA THR A 136 10.22 3.96 -25.55
C THR A 136 9.20 3.70 -26.63
N SER A 137 8.95 2.41 -26.92
CA SER A 137 7.96 2.02 -27.92
C SER A 137 7.34 0.66 -27.57
N TRP A 138 6.06 0.51 -27.93
CA TRP A 138 5.37 -0.76 -27.84
C TRP A 138 5.74 -1.69 -28.99
N TYR A 139 5.87 -2.99 -28.71
CA TYR A 139 5.95 -4.05 -29.71
C TYR A 139 5.14 -5.26 -29.29
N LYS A 140 4.61 -6.02 -30.24
CA LYS A 140 3.89 -7.27 -29.97
C LYS A 140 4.91 -8.37 -29.65
N ALA A 141 4.79 -8.99 -28.47
CA ALA A 141 5.75 -9.98 -27.98
C ALA A 141 5.13 -11.36 -27.74
N THR A 142 3.86 -11.41 -27.29
CA THR A 142 3.21 -12.67 -26.89
C THR A 142 1.73 -12.66 -27.28
N GLY A 143 1.02 -13.75 -26.97
CA GLY A 143 -0.44 -13.79 -26.97
C GLY A 143 -1.04 -12.97 -25.81
N GLU A 144 -2.37 -12.92 -25.77
CA GLU A 144 -3.13 -12.29 -24.70
C GLU A 144 -3.06 -13.11 -23.43
N ASP A 145 -2.86 -12.42 -22.27
CA ASP A 145 -2.80 -13.04 -20.95
C ASP A 145 -3.16 -12.02 -19.86
N TYR A 146 -4.30 -12.20 -19.20
CA TYR A 146 -4.79 -11.40 -18.06
C TYR A 146 -4.49 -12.05 -16.70
N SER A 147 -3.62 -13.05 -16.64
CA SER A 147 -3.24 -13.70 -15.38
C SER A 147 -2.58 -12.73 -14.41
N TYR A 148 -2.70 -13.04 -13.11
CA TYR A 148 -2.01 -12.28 -12.07
C TYR A 148 -0.48 -12.25 -12.27
N GLN A 149 0.10 -13.34 -12.80
CA GLN A 149 1.52 -13.37 -13.11
C GLN A 149 1.90 -12.32 -14.17
N THR A 150 1.08 -12.16 -15.21
CA THR A 150 1.30 -11.13 -16.25
C THR A 150 1.08 -9.73 -15.70
N PHE A 151 0.10 -9.53 -14.79
CA PHE A 151 -0.06 -8.28 -14.06
C PHE A 151 1.17 -7.95 -13.20
N ARG A 152 1.75 -8.91 -12.48
CA ARG A 152 2.97 -8.69 -11.70
C ARG A 152 4.17 -8.31 -12.57
N LYS A 153 4.31 -8.93 -13.75
CA LYS A 153 5.35 -8.55 -14.73
C LYS A 153 5.16 -7.10 -15.22
N TYR A 154 3.91 -6.69 -15.45
CA TYR A 154 3.60 -5.30 -15.78
C TYR A 154 4.01 -4.35 -14.64
N MET A 155 3.65 -4.65 -13.39
CA MET A 155 4.02 -3.82 -12.25
C MET A 155 5.54 -3.69 -12.10
N ASN A 156 6.30 -4.77 -12.29
CA ASN A 156 7.76 -4.71 -12.28
C ASN A 156 8.31 -3.79 -13.37
N GLN A 157 7.69 -3.76 -14.57
CA GLN A 157 8.06 -2.83 -15.63
C GLN A 157 7.77 -1.38 -15.24
N ILE A 158 6.65 -1.13 -14.57
CA ILE A 158 6.32 0.20 -14.03
C ILE A 158 7.37 0.63 -13.01
N PHE A 159 7.69 -0.21 -12.04
CA PHE A 159 8.66 0.10 -10.97
C PHE A 159 10.07 0.42 -11.49
N MET A 160 10.47 -0.14 -12.64
CA MET A 160 11.77 0.17 -13.24
C MET A 160 11.85 1.57 -13.85
N TYR A 161 10.73 2.16 -14.32
CA TYR A 161 10.76 3.37 -15.15
C TYR A 161 9.83 4.48 -14.69
N ALA A 162 8.95 4.22 -13.75
CA ALA A 162 8.13 5.22 -13.08
C ALA A 162 8.71 5.54 -11.69
N GLY A 163 8.15 6.52 -11.00
CA GLY A 163 8.56 6.89 -9.65
C GLY A 163 7.81 8.12 -9.18
N THR A 164 8.27 8.76 -8.09
CA THR A 164 7.62 9.98 -7.57
C THR A 164 7.53 11.10 -8.60
N ALA A 165 8.54 11.23 -9.47
CA ALA A 165 8.60 12.29 -10.50
C ALA A 165 7.51 12.16 -11.57
N SER A 166 7.14 10.93 -11.96
CA SER A 166 6.02 10.69 -12.90
C SER A 166 4.69 10.68 -12.16
N LEU A 167 4.60 9.96 -11.03
CA LEU A 167 3.35 9.80 -10.29
C LEU A 167 2.78 11.14 -9.82
N SER A 168 3.61 12.07 -9.32
CA SER A 168 3.16 13.40 -8.90
C SER A 168 2.54 14.24 -10.03
N LYS A 169 2.83 13.93 -11.29
CA LYS A 169 2.23 14.59 -12.46
C LYS A 169 0.89 13.95 -12.88
N GLU A 170 0.65 12.72 -12.48
CA GLU A 170 -0.58 11.98 -12.80
C GLU A 170 -1.68 12.22 -11.75
N LEU A 171 -1.28 12.50 -10.53
CA LEU A 171 -2.20 12.74 -9.43
C LEU A 171 -2.72 14.19 -9.47
N LYS A 172 -3.91 14.39 -8.91
CA LYS A 172 -4.53 15.73 -8.77
C LYS A 172 -4.34 16.24 -7.33
N SER A 173 -3.87 17.48 -7.18
CA SER A 173 -3.81 18.15 -5.87
C SER A 173 -5.20 18.28 -5.24
N ILE A 174 -5.30 18.04 -3.96
CA ILE A 174 -6.52 18.21 -3.18
C ILE A 174 -6.28 19.11 -1.97
N SER A 175 -7.35 19.70 -1.43
CA SER A 175 -7.28 20.45 -0.19
C SER A 175 -7.27 19.51 1.02
N LEU A 176 -6.71 19.96 2.14
CA LEU A 176 -6.71 19.19 3.39
C LEU A 176 -8.13 18.87 3.89
N SER A 177 -9.10 19.76 3.64
CA SER A 177 -10.51 19.53 3.98
C SER A 177 -11.09 18.30 3.27
N ASP A 178 -10.64 18.07 2.04
CA ASP A 178 -11.13 16.99 1.17
C ASP A 178 -10.38 15.66 1.37
N LEU A 179 -9.41 15.62 2.29
CA LEU A 179 -8.60 14.43 2.57
C LEU A 179 -9.48 13.21 2.86
N GLN A 180 -9.19 12.11 2.18
CA GLN A 180 -9.87 10.82 2.34
C GLN A 180 -8.90 9.64 2.25
N VAL A 181 -9.40 8.43 2.53
CA VAL A 181 -8.64 7.18 2.35
C VAL A 181 -8.30 7.00 0.87
N GLY A 182 -7.06 6.65 0.58
CA GLY A 182 -6.52 6.52 -0.78
C GLY A 182 -5.77 7.76 -1.29
N ASP A 183 -5.82 8.88 -0.56
CA ASP A 183 -5.01 10.06 -0.89
C ASP A 183 -3.54 9.83 -0.57
N VAL A 184 -2.68 10.52 -1.30
CA VAL A 184 -1.24 10.31 -1.34
C VAL A 184 -0.53 11.58 -0.90
N PHE A 185 0.32 11.48 0.11
CA PHE A 185 1.35 12.46 0.38
C PHE A 185 2.51 12.21 -0.57
N ILE A 186 2.88 13.17 -1.41
CA ILE A 186 3.91 12.97 -2.43
C ILE A 186 4.76 14.21 -2.69
N ILE A 187 6.08 13.99 -2.72
CA ILE A 187 7.07 14.93 -3.26
C ILE A 187 7.69 14.27 -4.48
N GLY A 188 7.47 14.86 -5.66
CA GLY A 188 8.05 14.35 -6.91
C GLY A 188 9.51 14.74 -7.10
N GLY A 189 10.32 13.82 -7.63
CA GLY A 189 11.71 14.09 -8.00
C GLY A 189 12.76 13.39 -7.11
N HIS A 190 13.94 14.00 -7.01
CA HIS A 190 15.06 13.53 -6.20
C HIS A 190 15.59 14.66 -5.30
N PRO A 191 15.56 14.53 -3.98
CA PRO A 191 14.93 13.46 -3.25
C PRO A 191 13.40 13.55 -3.35
N GLY A 192 12.73 12.40 -3.48
CA GLY A 192 11.27 12.30 -3.52
C GLY A 192 10.77 11.21 -2.59
N HIS A 193 9.50 11.29 -2.17
CA HIS A 193 8.87 10.25 -1.36
C HIS A 193 7.37 10.24 -1.58
N ALA A 194 6.73 9.08 -1.32
CA ALA A 194 5.29 8.93 -1.37
C ALA A 194 4.80 8.04 -0.23
N MET A 195 3.68 8.43 0.37
CA MET A 195 2.95 7.69 1.40
C MET A 195 1.45 7.75 1.08
N ILE A 196 0.69 6.76 1.49
CA ILE A 196 -0.74 6.67 1.20
C ILE A 196 -1.56 6.60 2.49
N VAL A 197 -2.70 7.31 2.51
CA VAL A 197 -3.70 7.22 3.59
C VAL A 197 -4.48 5.92 3.42
N VAL A 198 -4.38 5.02 4.38
CA VAL A 198 -4.99 3.69 4.33
C VAL A 198 -6.21 3.51 5.23
N ASP A 199 -6.40 4.41 6.20
CA ASP A 199 -7.62 4.50 7.00
C ASP A 199 -7.81 5.92 7.54
N MET A 200 -9.06 6.27 7.89
CA MET A 200 -9.42 7.58 8.42
C MET A 200 -10.62 7.48 9.36
N ALA A 201 -10.57 8.26 10.45
CA ALA A 201 -11.67 8.51 11.33
C ALA A 201 -11.80 10.02 11.59
N GLU A 202 -12.95 10.48 12.10
CA GLU A 202 -13.22 11.89 12.34
C GLU A 202 -13.91 12.07 13.68
N ASP A 203 -13.56 13.12 14.42
CA ASP A 203 -14.25 13.51 15.65
C ASP A 203 -15.44 14.46 15.35
N TYR A 204 -16.20 14.78 16.39
CA TYR A 204 -17.38 15.66 16.28
C TYR A 204 -17.03 17.12 15.90
N MET A 205 -15.76 17.53 16.04
CA MET A 205 -15.27 18.85 15.65
C MET A 205 -14.79 18.89 14.21
N GLY A 206 -14.78 17.77 13.52
CA GLY A 206 -14.25 17.61 12.15
C GLY A 206 -12.72 17.48 12.08
N ASN A 207 -12.04 17.20 13.21
CA ASN A 207 -10.65 16.78 13.15
C ASN A 207 -10.56 15.36 12.61
N LYS A 208 -9.53 15.09 11.81
CA LYS A 208 -9.30 13.79 11.18
C LYS A 208 -8.19 13.05 11.92
N ALA A 209 -8.37 11.75 12.10
CA ALA A 209 -7.31 10.82 12.49
C ALA A 209 -7.02 9.95 11.28
N ILE A 210 -5.77 9.86 10.83
CA ILE A 210 -5.37 9.07 9.67
C ILE A 210 -4.34 8.02 10.01
N LEU A 211 -4.42 6.89 9.32
CA LEU A 211 -3.33 5.91 9.19
C LEU A 211 -2.66 6.10 7.84
N VAL A 212 -1.34 6.09 7.84
CA VAL A 212 -0.56 6.15 6.60
C VAL A 212 0.31 4.91 6.46
N ALA A 213 0.52 4.50 5.22
CA ALA A 213 1.42 3.39 4.87
C ALA A 213 2.48 3.85 3.88
N GLN A 214 3.63 3.19 3.93
CA GLN A 214 4.74 3.41 3.02
C GLN A 214 5.52 2.13 2.75
N SER A 215 6.27 2.11 1.65
CA SER A 215 7.55 1.40 1.49
C SER A 215 8.68 2.45 1.47
N TYR A 216 9.93 2.03 1.29
CA TYR A 216 11.09 2.93 1.27
C TYR A 216 12.18 2.37 0.35
N MET A 217 13.35 3.04 0.32
CA MET A 217 14.56 2.55 -0.34
C MET A 217 15.54 1.99 0.71
N PRO A 218 16.13 0.80 0.48
CA PRO A 218 15.81 -0.19 -0.56
C PRO A 218 14.37 -0.67 -0.48
N ALA A 219 13.86 -1.35 -1.54
CA ALA A 219 12.52 -1.92 -1.58
C ALA A 219 12.27 -2.80 -0.36
N GLN A 220 11.15 -2.61 0.31
CA GLN A 220 10.84 -3.23 1.60
C GLN A 220 9.34 -3.47 1.76
N ASP A 221 8.97 -4.26 2.77
CA ASP A 221 7.58 -4.49 3.14
C ASP A 221 6.82 -3.15 3.28
N ILE A 222 5.63 -3.08 2.69
CA ILE A 222 4.71 -1.98 2.93
C ILE A 222 4.25 -2.05 4.39
N HIS A 223 4.35 -0.96 5.12
CA HIS A 223 4.03 -0.93 6.54
C HIS A 223 3.25 0.31 6.95
N ILE A 224 2.41 0.16 7.96
CA ILE A 224 1.73 1.26 8.65
C ILE A 224 2.79 2.00 9.47
N VAL A 225 2.81 3.32 9.34
CA VAL A 225 3.80 4.17 9.99
C VAL A 225 3.40 4.46 11.43
N ALA A 226 4.34 4.28 12.36
CA ALA A 226 4.13 4.57 13.78
C ALA A 226 4.11 6.09 14.04
N ASN A 227 3.23 6.56 14.91
CA ASN A 227 3.27 7.94 15.38
C ASN A 227 4.20 8.05 16.60
N LEU A 228 5.43 8.50 16.37
CA LEU A 228 6.43 8.62 17.43
C LEU A 228 6.26 9.89 18.27
N LYS A 229 5.53 10.89 17.78
CA LYS A 229 5.27 12.15 18.50
C LYS A 229 4.13 12.02 19.51
N ASP A 230 3.15 11.17 19.20
CA ASP A 230 2.02 10.90 20.09
C ASP A 230 1.83 9.38 20.25
N LYS A 231 2.62 8.80 21.15
CA LYS A 231 2.61 7.35 21.38
C LYS A 231 1.25 6.83 21.87
N ALA A 232 0.47 7.66 22.56
CA ALA A 232 -0.85 7.29 23.08
C ALA A 232 -1.88 7.11 21.93
N LYS A 233 -1.68 7.80 20.82
CA LYS A 233 -2.57 7.71 19.64
C LYS A 233 -1.94 6.91 18.50
N SER A 234 -0.65 6.50 18.64
CA SER A 234 0.03 5.72 17.59
C SER A 234 -0.78 4.46 17.24
N PRO A 235 -0.92 4.14 15.93
CA PRO A 235 -0.28 4.76 14.77
C PRO A 235 -1.07 5.93 14.13
N TRP A 236 -2.13 6.40 14.77
CA TRP A 236 -2.98 7.45 14.24
C TRP A 236 -2.33 8.84 14.33
N TYR A 237 -2.44 9.63 13.26
CA TYR A 237 -2.03 11.03 13.20
C TYR A 237 -3.26 11.93 13.21
N ILE A 238 -3.34 12.83 14.20
CA ILE A 238 -4.46 13.76 14.32
C ILE A 238 -4.19 15.01 13.49
N ILE A 239 -5.16 15.37 12.66
CA ILE A 239 -5.10 16.48 11.72
C ILE A 239 -6.31 17.38 11.98
N ASN A 240 -6.08 18.68 12.06
CA ASN A 240 -7.13 19.70 12.10
C ASN A 240 -7.03 20.62 10.88
N ARG A 241 -7.99 21.52 10.73
CA ARG A 241 -8.08 22.44 9.59
C ARG A 241 -6.88 23.38 9.42
N THR A 242 -6.09 23.57 10.48
CA THR A 242 -4.91 24.45 10.48
C THR A 242 -3.60 23.70 10.32
N THR A 243 -3.62 22.39 10.21
CA THR A 243 -2.43 21.57 10.04
C THR A 243 -1.77 21.89 8.69
N LYS A 244 -0.54 22.38 8.74
CA LYS A 244 0.26 22.71 7.54
C LYS A 244 1.37 21.71 7.28
N GLU A 245 1.89 21.08 8.33
CA GLU A 245 3.06 20.20 8.28
C GLU A 245 2.73 18.81 8.80
N PHE A 246 3.24 17.81 8.11
CA PHE A 246 3.08 16.39 8.45
C PHE A 246 4.48 15.80 8.68
N ASN A 247 4.79 15.53 9.93
CA ASN A 247 6.07 15.01 10.34
C ASN A 247 5.95 13.50 10.65
N PHE A 248 6.16 12.68 9.63
CA PHE A 248 6.28 11.24 9.80
C PHE A 248 7.71 10.86 10.23
N PRO A 249 7.95 9.65 10.75
CA PRO A 249 9.25 9.26 11.29
C PRO A 249 10.44 9.38 10.32
N GLU A 250 10.20 9.13 9.04
CA GLU A 250 11.27 9.07 8.03
C GLU A 250 11.14 10.15 6.96
N TYR A 251 10.03 10.90 6.93
CA TYR A 251 9.80 11.93 5.92
C TYR A 251 8.84 13.02 6.39
N HIS A 252 8.96 14.20 5.78
CA HIS A 252 8.12 15.36 6.08
C HIS A 252 7.37 15.83 4.84
N PHE A 253 6.12 16.20 5.01
CA PHE A 253 5.29 16.78 3.96
C PHE A 253 4.58 18.03 4.49
N ASN A 254 4.12 18.86 3.57
CA ASN A 254 3.18 19.94 3.88
C ASN A 254 1.81 19.71 3.21
N SER A 255 0.83 20.51 3.58
CA SER A 255 -0.55 20.34 3.12
C SER A 255 -0.76 20.54 1.61
N SER A 256 0.19 21.17 0.89
CA SER A 256 0.12 21.32 -0.57
C SER A 256 0.60 20.05 -1.33
N GLN A 257 1.14 19.09 -0.60
CA GLN A 257 1.71 17.85 -1.15
C GLN A 257 0.76 16.65 -1.01
N ILE A 258 -0.53 16.93 -0.85
CA ILE A 258 -1.57 15.91 -0.80
C ILE A 258 -2.25 15.84 -2.17
N MET A 259 -2.28 14.64 -2.74
CA MET A 259 -2.76 14.41 -4.09
C MET A 259 -3.64 13.15 -4.14
N ARG A 260 -4.43 12.99 -5.20
CA ARG A 260 -5.40 11.91 -5.41
C ARG A 260 -5.31 11.32 -6.79
N PHE A 261 -5.46 10.00 -6.89
CA PHE A 261 -5.74 9.33 -8.17
C PHE A 261 -7.06 9.83 -8.77
N GLN A 262 -7.07 9.99 -10.08
CA GLN A 262 -8.26 10.38 -10.85
C GLN A 262 -9.08 9.15 -11.24
#